data_3b36374dc34e5e95e5d925c968b23e49
#
_entry.id   3b36374dc34e5e95e5d925c968b23e49
#
_cell.length_a   1.000
_cell.length_b   1.000
_cell.length_c   1.000
_cell.angle_alpha   90.00
_cell.angle_beta   90.00
_cell.angle_gamma   90.00
#
_symmetry.space_group_name_H-M   'P 1'
#
loop_
_entity.id
_entity.type
_entity.pdbx_description
1 polymer ?
#
loop_
_entity_poly.entity_id
_entity_poly.type
_entity_poly.pdbx_seq_one_letter_code
_entity_poly.pdbx_strand_id
1 'polypeptide(L)'
;MSLALPINFGQPSPEQVVGRDDILRELRTAVERGSSTILTGERRIGKSWVLKALADAPPPGWVAVYTDVEQISRLEDLHDVLAERITQRLPRPRRIFERLGTSKIKEIKGIPLPSMPELGPVDRLRRLIRGVASGGTKLIVILDELPILAQRLEATAPGDAVALLQLLRALRLEEPNVRMVLAGSIGFHHLLDGDAEIRAAINDVLPVPIGPLDPEAARSLTRRLLAGIGVDAPATAVVEAIASATDGVPFYIHHLVANLERRRSEGITAGLVAEVRQLALYGPDDPWQLRHYEQRLAEYFGPNTRQALAILDAIASVDDGLTLAGVLDRVRTDARLAPTDPMSTDTARGLADRLRLDHYLTLRPDDLHLAFTLPIVRDAWRALRFR
;
A
#
# COMPACT_ATOMS: atom_id res chain seq x y z
N MET A 1 -24.29 20.12 3.98
CA MET A 1 -23.85 20.17 2.57
C MET A 1 -22.58 19.36 2.42
N SER A 2 -22.57 18.31 1.63
CA SER A 2 -21.35 17.53 1.37
C SER A 2 -20.41 18.38 0.51
N LEU A 3 -19.19 18.66 0.98
CA LEU A 3 -18.20 19.39 0.19
C LEU A 3 -17.93 18.58 -1.10
N ALA A 4 -18.11 19.21 -2.26
CA ALA A 4 -17.76 18.62 -3.56
C ALA A 4 -16.25 18.32 -3.58
N LEU A 5 -15.87 17.17 -4.14
CA LEU A 5 -14.48 16.77 -4.29
C LEU A 5 -14.11 16.67 -5.77
N PRO A 6 -12.92 17.13 -6.17
CA PRO A 6 -12.40 16.87 -7.49
C PRO A 6 -12.00 15.39 -7.63
N ILE A 7 -12.12 14.87 -8.83
CA ILE A 7 -11.50 13.60 -9.19
C ILE A 7 -9.99 13.79 -9.10
N ASN A 8 -9.33 12.92 -8.35
CA ASN A 8 -7.89 13.01 -8.11
C ASN A 8 -7.24 11.63 -8.13
N PHE A 9 -6.16 11.49 -8.91
CA PHE A 9 -5.34 10.28 -8.99
C PHE A 9 -3.93 10.50 -8.42
N GLY A 10 -3.62 11.73 -8.04
CA GLY A 10 -2.31 12.14 -7.55
C GLY A 10 -2.25 12.34 -6.03
N GLN A 11 -1.74 13.50 -5.62
CA GLN A 11 -1.62 13.84 -4.20
C GLN A 11 -2.95 14.38 -3.66
N PRO A 12 -3.53 13.74 -2.62
CA PRO A 12 -4.74 14.26 -1.99
C PRO A 12 -4.43 15.44 -1.07
N SER A 13 -5.40 16.32 -0.93
CA SER A 13 -5.48 17.14 0.28
C SER A 13 -6.09 16.33 1.44
N PRO A 14 -5.84 16.69 2.71
CA PRO A 14 -6.41 15.98 3.86
C PRO A 14 -7.94 15.82 3.79
N GLU A 15 -8.64 16.79 3.20
CA GLU A 15 -10.11 16.79 3.04
C GLU A 15 -10.61 15.76 2.02
N GLN A 16 -9.72 15.23 1.19
CA GLN A 16 -10.03 14.19 0.20
C GLN A 16 -9.93 12.79 0.76
N VAL A 17 -9.36 12.62 1.96
CA VAL A 17 -9.21 11.31 2.63
C VAL A 17 -10.50 10.97 3.36
N VAL A 18 -11.47 10.43 2.62
CA VAL A 18 -12.82 10.09 3.13
C VAL A 18 -12.81 8.71 3.77
N GLY A 19 -13.49 8.57 4.94
CA GLY A 19 -13.72 7.27 5.57
C GLY A 19 -12.48 6.58 6.11
N ARG A 20 -11.47 7.34 6.51
CA ARG A 20 -10.20 6.81 7.05
C ARG A 20 -9.86 7.35 8.45
N ASP A 21 -10.82 7.98 9.09
CA ASP A 21 -10.62 8.61 10.40
C ASP A 21 -10.22 7.60 11.47
N ASP A 22 -10.79 6.39 11.43
CA ASP A 22 -10.47 5.32 12.39
C ASP A 22 -9.04 4.83 12.22
N ILE A 23 -8.60 4.58 10.98
CA ILE A 23 -7.22 4.19 10.67
C ILE A 23 -6.24 5.29 11.09
N LEU A 24 -6.54 6.54 10.77
CA LEU A 24 -5.71 7.67 11.18
C LEU A 24 -5.63 7.81 12.70
N ARG A 25 -6.73 7.57 13.40
CA ARG A 25 -6.78 7.56 14.87
C ARG A 25 -5.94 6.41 15.44
N GLU A 26 -6.04 5.22 14.88
CA GLU A 26 -5.25 4.05 15.27
C GLU A 26 -3.75 4.31 15.10
N LEU A 27 -3.31 4.81 13.94
CA LEU A 27 -1.93 5.16 13.68
C LEU A 27 -1.40 6.22 14.65
N ARG A 28 -2.18 7.29 14.91
CA ARG A 28 -1.81 8.33 15.89
C ARG A 28 -1.68 7.76 17.29
N THR A 29 -2.64 6.94 17.70
CA THR A 29 -2.66 6.29 19.03
C THR A 29 -1.45 5.36 19.18
N ALA A 30 -1.10 4.59 18.16
CA ALA A 30 0.08 3.73 18.19
C ALA A 30 1.37 4.55 18.39
N VAL A 31 1.53 5.65 17.64
CA VAL A 31 2.66 6.57 17.79
C VAL A 31 2.75 7.14 19.21
N GLU A 32 1.64 7.61 19.78
CA GLU A 32 1.58 8.19 21.13
C GLU A 32 1.91 7.16 22.21
N ARG A 33 1.50 5.90 22.02
CA ARG A 33 1.81 4.77 22.90
C ARG A 33 3.24 4.23 22.77
N GLY A 34 4.02 4.79 21.85
CA GLY A 34 5.42 4.39 21.67
C GLY A 34 5.64 3.28 20.66
N SER A 35 4.62 2.90 19.90
CA SER A 35 4.71 1.83 18.91
C SER A 35 5.00 2.35 17.50
N SER A 36 5.78 1.60 16.75
CA SER A 36 5.88 1.74 15.30
C SER A 36 4.90 0.79 14.62
N THR A 37 4.41 1.15 13.44
CA THR A 37 3.33 0.42 12.75
C THR A 37 3.71 0.06 11.33
N ILE A 38 3.05 -0.99 10.82
CA ILE A 38 3.09 -1.36 9.41
C ILE A 38 1.66 -1.32 8.85
N LEU A 39 1.41 -0.42 7.90
CA LEU A 39 0.13 -0.30 7.24
C LEU A 39 0.05 -1.33 6.10
N THR A 40 -0.81 -2.34 6.29
CA THR A 40 -0.98 -3.45 5.35
C THR A 40 -2.32 -3.39 4.66
N GLY A 41 -2.36 -3.74 3.39
CA GLY A 41 -3.60 -3.76 2.62
C GLY A 41 -3.34 -3.79 1.13
N GLU A 42 -4.39 -4.06 0.39
CA GLU A 42 -4.33 -4.20 -1.06
C GLU A 42 -3.79 -2.96 -1.77
N ARG A 43 -3.27 -3.18 -2.97
CA ARG A 43 -2.89 -2.06 -3.83
C ARG A 43 -4.13 -1.19 -4.13
N ARG A 44 -3.94 0.15 -4.20
CA ARG A 44 -4.99 1.13 -4.52
C ARG A 44 -6.09 1.31 -3.47
N ILE A 45 -5.92 0.68 -2.32
CA ILE A 45 -6.83 0.82 -1.19
C ILE A 45 -6.72 2.20 -0.50
N GLY A 46 -5.69 3.00 -0.86
CA GLY A 46 -5.47 4.33 -0.32
C GLY A 46 -4.42 4.43 0.77
N LYS A 47 -3.48 3.48 0.90
CA LYS A 47 -2.38 3.53 1.90
C LYS A 47 -1.61 4.85 1.85
N SER A 48 -1.08 5.22 0.68
CA SER A 48 -0.29 6.45 0.50
C SER A 48 -1.07 7.71 0.88
N TRP A 49 -2.40 7.73 0.67
CA TRP A 49 -3.25 8.85 1.04
C TRP A 49 -3.37 8.98 2.56
N VAL A 50 -3.58 7.87 3.27
CA VAL A 50 -3.60 7.81 4.74
C VAL A 50 -2.26 8.24 5.32
N LEU A 51 -1.15 7.77 4.75
CA LEU A 51 0.20 8.11 5.21
C LEU A 51 0.52 9.60 5.02
N LYS A 52 0.11 10.18 3.89
CA LYS A 52 0.25 11.64 3.64
C LYS A 52 -0.62 12.44 4.59
N ALA A 53 -1.88 12.02 4.84
CA ALA A 53 -2.75 12.67 5.82
C ALA A 53 -2.19 12.61 7.25
N LEU A 54 -1.57 11.50 7.62
CA LEU A 54 -0.85 11.40 8.90
C LEU A 54 0.36 12.34 8.95
N ALA A 55 1.11 12.46 7.84
CA ALA A 55 2.26 13.36 7.75
C ALA A 55 1.87 14.84 7.84
N ASP A 56 0.71 15.20 7.30
CA ASP A 56 0.20 16.58 7.32
C ASP A 56 -0.46 16.97 8.66
N ALA A 57 -1.06 15.99 9.34
CA ALA A 57 -1.68 16.16 10.64
C ALA A 57 -1.20 15.10 11.65
N PRO A 58 0.07 15.12 12.07
CA PRO A 58 0.62 14.18 13.05
C PRO A 58 0.05 14.43 14.44
N PRO A 59 0.23 13.52 15.41
CA PRO A 59 -0.10 13.76 16.80
C PRO A 59 0.58 15.02 17.35
N PRO A 60 -0.03 15.70 18.34
CA PRO A 60 0.55 16.92 18.92
C PRO A 60 1.99 16.72 19.42
N GLY A 61 2.88 17.63 19.05
CA GLY A 61 4.28 17.60 19.44
C GLY A 61 5.17 16.68 18.59
N TRP A 62 4.62 15.98 17.59
CA TRP A 62 5.38 15.18 16.64
C TRP A 62 5.58 15.91 15.32
N VAL A 63 6.70 15.64 14.67
CA VAL A 63 6.98 16.01 13.28
C VAL A 63 6.95 14.73 12.46
N ALA A 64 6.15 14.68 11.41
CA ALA A 64 6.07 13.53 10.54
C ALA A 64 6.68 13.82 9.16
N VAL A 65 7.46 12.87 8.67
CA VAL A 65 8.16 12.96 7.37
C VAL A 65 7.76 11.77 6.52
N TYR A 66 6.97 12.04 5.49
CA TYR A 66 6.55 11.05 4.49
C TYR A 66 7.56 10.98 3.36
N THR A 67 7.95 9.76 3.01
CA THR A 67 8.81 9.46 1.88
C THR A 67 8.28 8.24 1.15
N ASP A 68 7.95 8.41 -0.12
CA ASP A 68 7.76 7.32 -1.05
C ASP A 68 9.15 6.88 -1.52
N VAL A 69 9.49 5.62 -1.25
CA VAL A 69 10.83 5.08 -1.52
C VAL A 69 10.85 4.14 -2.73
N GLU A 70 9.74 4.06 -3.49
CA GLU A 70 9.62 3.15 -4.62
C GLU A 70 10.74 3.34 -5.67
N GLN A 71 11.15 4.56 -5.94
CA GLN A 71 12.16 4.86 -6.98
C GLN A 71 13.61 4.85 -6.45
N ILE A 72 13.80 4.66 -5.16
CA ILE A 72 15.13 4.62 -4.54
C ILE A 72 15.74 3.24 -4.74
N SER A 73 17.04 3.19 -5.07
CA SER A 73 17.79 1.96 -5.27
C SER A 73 19.14 1.90 -4.53
N ARG A 74 19.50 2.97 -3.81
CA ARG A 74 20.73 3.07 -3.05
C ARG A 74 20.48 3.72 -1.70
N LEU A 75 21.23 3.30 -0.67
CA LEU A 75 21.11 3.86 0.68
C LEU A 75 21.51 5.35 0.76
N GLU A 76 22.45 5.78 -0.08
CA GLU A 76 22.84 7.18 -0.18
C GLU A 76 21.68 8.06 -0.63
N ASP A 77 20.94 7.61 -1.63
CA ASP A 77 19.78 8.34 -2.17
C ASP A 77 18.66 8.42 -1.13
N LEU A 78 18.44 7.35 -0.35
CA LEU A 78 17.50 7.35 0.77
C LEU A 78 17.90 8.38 1.83
N HIS A 79 19.19 8.45 2.18
CA HIS A 79 19.70 9.46 3.12
C HIS A 79 19.39 10.87 2.62
N ASP A 80 19.73 11.16 1.36
CA ASP A 80 19.60 12.52 0.81
C ASP A 80 18.12 12.95 0.74
N VAL A 81 17.23 12.06 0.31
CA VAL A 81 15.77 12.30 0.28
C VAL A 81 15.21 12.53 1.68
N LEU A 82 15.58 11.68 2.66
CA LEU A 82 15.10 11.85 4.04
C LEU A 82 15.64 13.15 4.66
N ALA A 83 16.90 13.51 4.41
CA ALA A 83 17.48 14.74 4.91
C ALA A 83 16.74 15.98 4.35
N GLU A 84 16.41 15.97 3.05
CA GLU A 84 15.62 17.03 2.42
C GLU A 84 14.21 17.12 3.05
N ARG A 85 13.50 16.01 3.16
CA ARG A 85 12.13 15.96 3.72
C ARG A 85 12.10 16.40 5.18
N ILE A 86 13.06 15.97 6.00
CA ILE A 86 13.20 16.38 7.38
C ILE A 86 13.44 17.91 7.44
N THR A 87 14.32 18.44 6.59
CA THR A 87 14.62 19.88 6.53
C THR A 87 13.38 20.71 6.23
N GLN A 88 12.53 20.23 5.31
CA GLN A 88 11.28 20.93 4.93
C GLN A 88 10.27 21.02 6.08
N ARG A 89 10.24 20.01 6.95
CA ARG A 89 9.24 19.88 8.04
C ARG A 89 9.72 20.44 9.39
N LEU A 90 11.01 20.61 9.60
CA LEU A 90 11.53 21.13 10.87
C LEU A 90 11.40 22.66 10.96
N PRO A 91 10.97 23.19 12.11
CA PRO A 91 10.82 24.64 12.30
C PRO A 91 12.19 25.38 12.36
N ARG A 92 13.28 24.69 12.74
CA ARG A 92 14.63 25.26 12.86
C ARG A 92 15.68 24.28 12.36
N PRO A 93 15.70 23.92 11.07
CA PRO A 93 16.58 22.87 10.52
C PRO A 93 18.06 23.18 10.69
N ARG A 94 18.45 24.46 10.54
CA ARG A 94 19.87 24.89 10.59
C ARG A 94 20.62 24.40 11.82
N ARG A 95 20.07 24.57 13.03
CA ARG A 95 20.75 24.18 14.29
C ARG A 95 20.98 22.67 14.40
N ILE A 96 20.11 21.87 13.81
CA ILE A 96 20.20 20.42 13.83
C ILE A 96 21.28 19.98 12.83
N PHE A 97 21.28 20.51 11.63
CA PHE A 97 22.21 20.14 10.58
C PHE A 97 23.64 20.67 10.83
N GLU A 98 23.80 21.83 11.47
CA GLU A 98 25.11 22.31 11.94
C GLU A 98 25.74 21.34 12.95
N ARG A 99 24.94 20.68 13.81
CA ARG A 99 25.46 19.65 14.74
C ARG A 99 25.73 18.32 14.04
N LEU A 100 25.07 18.04 12.94
CA LEU A 100 25.17 16.75 12.24
C LEU A 100 26.29 16.73 11.20
N GLY A 101 26.69 17.90 10.65
CA GLY A 101 27.68 18.02 9.59
C GLY A 101 27.41 17.06 8.43
N THR A 102 26.46 17.32 7.57
CA THR A 102 26.07 16.40 6.47
C THR A 102 26.89 16.63 5.22
N SER A 103 27.52 15.57 4.68
CA SER A 103 28.56 15.70 3.64
C SER A 103 28.08 16.02 2.22
N LYS A 104 26.82 15.79 1.88
CA LYS A 104 26.30 16.06 0.53
C LYS A 104 25.33 17.23 0.43
N ILE A 105 24.63 17.56 1.52
CA ILE A 105 23.88 18.81 1.57
C ILE A 105 24.90 19.93 1.83
N LYS A 106 25.52 20.39 0.75
CA LYS A 106 26.52 21.47 0.82
C LYS A 106 25.92 22.80 1.25
N GLU A 107 24.61 22.92 1.14
CA GLU A 107 23.90 24.17 1.35
C GLU A 107 22.44 23.92 1.78
N ILE A 108 21.99 24.56 2.87
CA ILE A 108 20.58 24.61 3.25
C ILE A 108 20.13 26.06 3.19
N LYS A 109 19.18 26.38 2.30
CA LYS A 109 18.69 27.75 2.08
C LYS A 109 19.82 28.77 1.88
N GLY A 110 20.81 28.44 1.06
CA GLY A 110 21.94 29.35 0.77
C GLY A 110 23.07 29.35 1.80
N ILE A 111 23.09 28.42 2.76
CA ILE A 111 24.10 28.38 3.82
C ILE A 111 24.96 27.11 3.71
N PRO A 112 26.28 27.23 3.49
CA PRO A 112 27.19 26.07 3.41
C PRO A 112 27.29 25.33 4.74
N LEU A 113 27.34 24.00 4.66
CA LEU A 113 27.49 23.10 5.83
C LEU A 113 28.91 22.52 5.89
N PRO A 114 29.43 22.25 7.09
CA PRO A 114 30.78 21.68 7.24
C PRO A 114 30.86 20.26 6.66
N SER A 115 31.98 19.92 6.02
CA SER A 115 32.29 18.58 5.50
C SER A 115 32.49 17.57 6.63
N MET A 116 32.02 16.34 6.41
CA MET A 116 32.10 15.25 7.38
C MET A 116 33.12 14.18 6.99
N PRO A 117 33.62 13.41 7.99
CA PRO A 117 34.38 12.20 7.72
C PRO A 117 33.55 11.19 6.91
N GLU A 118 34.24 10.34 6.13
CA GLU A 118 33.61 9.31 5.29
C GLU A 118 32.88 8.24 6.13
N LEU A 119 31.62 8.50 6.46
CA LEU A 119 30.75 7.50 7.07
C LEU A 119 30.06 6.68 5.98
N GLY A 120 29.88 5.39 6.23
CA GLY A 120 29.04 4.54 5.40
C GLY A 120 27.60 5.03 5.34
N PRO A 121 26.82 4.64 4.31
CA PRO A 121 25.46 5.14 4.10
C PRO A 121 24.50 4.83 5.27
N VAL A 122 24.63 3.66 5.89
CA VAL A 122 23.86 3.25 7.08
C VAL A 122 24.15 4.18 8.27
N ASP A 123 25.42 4.50 8.52
CA ASP A 123 25.80 5.37 9.63
C ASP A 123 25.38 6.82 9.40
N ARG A 124 25.36 7.28 8.16
CA ARG A 124 24.80 8.59 7.80
C ARG A 124 23.31 8.68 8.08
N LEU A 125 22.54 7.66 7.72
CA LEU A 125 21.12 7.57 8.03
C LEU A 125 20.87 7.54 9.54
N ARG A 126 21.62 6.69 10.26
CA ARG A 126 21.56 6.62 11.73
C ARG A 126 21.79 7.98 12.35
N ARG A 127 22.88 8.65 11.95
CA ARG A 127 23.26 9.96 12.48
C ARG A 127 22.23 11.04 12.17
N LEU A 128 21.66 11.05 10.97
CA LEU A 128 20.59 11.96 10.58
C LEU A 128 19.38 11.84 11.51
N ILE A 129 18.85 10.65 11.68
CA ILE A 129 17.64 10.42 12.47
C ILE A 129 17.89 10.66 13.96
N ARG A 130 19.00 10.13 14.51
CA ARG A 130 19.40 10.38 15.91
C ARG A 130 19.63 11.84 16.21
N GLY A 131 20.27 12.56 15.31
CA GLY A 131 20.55 13.98 15.51
C GLY A 131 19.29 14.85 15.56
N VAL A 132 18.25 14.48 14.83
CA VAL A 132 16.94 15.13 14.93
C VAL A 132 16.29 14.81 16.27
N ALA A 133 16.28 13.53 16.66
CA ALA A 133 15.67 13.05 17.90
C ALA A 133 16.38 13.58 19.17
N SER A 134 17.71 13.63 19.17
CA SER A 134 18.52 14.16 20.29
C SER A 134 18.37 15.67 20.50
N GLY A 135 17.87 16.39 19.48
CA GLY A 135 17.46 17.79 19.59
C GLY A 135 16.12 18.00 20.31
N GLY A 136 15.52 16.95 20.87
CA GLY A 136 14.22 16.98 21.54
C GLY A 136 13.01 16.93 20.59
N THR A 137 13.25 16.72 19.28
CA THR A 137 12.18 16.59 18.29
C THR A 137 11.64 15.17 18.31
N LYS A 138 10.33 15.02 18.51
CA LYS A 138 9.63 13.75 18.30
C LYS A 138 9.37 13.57 16.79
N LEU A 139 9.96 12.54 16.21
CA LEU A 139 9.98 12.30 14.76
C LEU A 139 9.20 11.03 14.39
N ILE A 140 8.29 11.15 13.44
CA ILE A 140 7.67 10.03 12.75
C ILE A 140 8.31 9.91 11.37
N VAL A 141 8.99 8.81 11.10
CA VAL A 141 9.51 8.46 9.77
C VAL A 141 8.50 7.56 9.08
N ILE A 142 7.92 8.04 8.00
CA ILE A 142 6.92 7.31 7.20
C ILE A 142 7.58 6.87 5.90
N LEU A 143 7.73 5.55 5.73
CA LEU A 143 8.31 4.95 4.52
C LEU A 143 7.24 4.17 3.77
N ASP A 144 6.83 4.70 2.63
CA ASP A 144 5.87 4.04 1.73
C ASP A 144 6.64 3.24 0.68
N GLU A 145 6.19 2.04 0.36
CA GLU A 145 6.81 1.07 -0.55
C GLU A 145 8.19 0.53 -0.09
N LEU A 146 8.38 0.40 1.25
CA LEU A 146 9.61 -0.13 1.83
C LEU A 146 10.01 -1.53 1.31
N PRO A 147 9.09 -2.49 1.05
CA PRO A 147 9.48 -3.78 0.47
C PRO A 147 10.10 -3.66 -0.92
N ILE A 148 9.62 -2.74 -1.76
CA ILE A 148 10.19 -2.51 -3.10
C ILE A 148 11.60 -1.93 -2.98
N LEU A 149 11.81 -0.98 -2.07
CA LEU A 149 13.15 -0.47 -1.78
C LEU A 149 14.09 -1.60 -1.35
N ALA A 150 13.66 -2.46 -0.42
CA ALA A 150 14.51 -3.54 0.06
C ALA A 150 14.89 -4.52 -1.06
N GLN A 151 13.97 -4.89 -1.95
CA GLN A 151 14.28 -5.71 -3.13
C GLN A 151 15.29 -5.03 -4.06
N ARG A 152 15.16 -3.74 -4.31
CA ARG A 152 16.09 -2.99 -5.16
C ARG A 152 17.47 -2.84 -4.54
N LEU A 153 17.53 -2.59 -3.23
CA LEU A 153 18.78 -2.54 -2.50
C LEU A 153 19.52 -3.88 -2.59
N GLU A 154 18.83 -4.99 -2.36
CA GLU A 154 19.41 -6.33 -2.43
C GLU A 154 19.92 -6.66 -3.84
N ALA A 155 19.18 -6.25 -4.88
CA ALA A 155 19.60 -6.43 -6.28
C ALA A 155 20.81 -5.56 -6.66
N THR A 156 20.98 -4.38 -6.04
CA THR A 156 22.04 -3.43 -6.37
C THR A 156 23.30 -3.67 -5.56
N ALA A 157 23.14 -3.93 -4.26
CA ALA A 157 24.21 -4.17 -3.29
C ALA A 157 23.73 -5.21 -2.26
N PRO A 158 24.06 -6.50 -2.44
CA PRO A 158 23.64 -7.56 -1.53
C PRO A 158 24.02 -7.25 -0.07
N GLY A 159 23.04 -7.42 0.83
CA GLY A 159 23.15 -7.10 2.25
C GLY A 159 22.70 -5.70 2.66
N ASP A 160 22.51 -4.77 1.72
CA ASP A 160 22.04 -3.40 2.05
C ASP A 160 20.59 -3.40 2.56
N ALA A 161 19.74 -4.30 2.07
CA ALA A 161 18.38 -4.45 2.56
C ALA A 161 18.36 -4.86 4.04
N VAL A 162 19.14 -5.87 4.40
CA VAL A 162 19.29 -6.34 5.79
C VAL A 162 19.84 -5.22 6.67
N ALA A 163 20.91 -4.54 6.23
CA ALA A 163 21.52 -3.45 6.96
C ALA A 163 20.55 -2.28 7.22
N LEU A 164 19.72 -1.93 6.23
CA LEU A 164 18.66 -0.92 6.39
C LEU A 164 17.63 -1.35 7.42
N LEU A 165 17.09 -2.55 7.29
CA LEU A 165 16.03 -3.04 8.18
C LEU A 165 16.51 -3.18 9.62
N GLN A 166 17.74 -3.65 9.83
CA GLN A 166 18.40 -3.69 11.15
C GLN A 166 18.62 -2.28 11.72
N LEU A 167 19.04 -1.32 10.90
CA LEU A 167 19.14 0.08 11.31
C LEU A 167 17.78 0.64 11.75
N LEU A 168 16.74 0.44 10.94
CA LEU A 168 15.39 0.90 11.26
C LEU A 168 14.88 0.28 12.58
N ARG A 169 15.18 -1.00 12.81
CA ARG A 169 14.87 -1.66 14.09
C ARG A 169 15.63 -1.03 15.26
N ALA A 170 16.95 -0.88 15.14
CA ALA A 170 17.77 -0.26 16.19
C ALA A 170 17.26 1.13 16.57
N LEU A 171 16.91 1.95 15.57
CA LEU A 171 16.36 3.29 15.81
C LEU A 171 15.00 3.25 16.53
N ARG A 172 14.11 2.28 16.19
CA ARG A 172 12.83 2.15 16.88
C ARG A 172 12.96 1.74 18.35
N LEU A 173 13.94 0.89 18.65
CA LEU A 173 14.17 0.36 20.00
C LEU A 173 14.98 1.30 20.89
N GLU A 174 15.94 2.01 20.32
CA GLU A 174 16.91 2.82 21.07
C GLU A 174 16.50 4.29 21.21
N GLU A 175 15.70 4.82 20.25
CA GLU A 175 15.35 6.23 20.21
C GLU A 175 13.90 6.49 20.65
N PRO A 176 13.65 6.91 21.89
CA PRO A 176 12.31 7.11 22.42
C PRO A 176 11.51 8.21 21.68
N ASN A 177 12.20 9.10 20.99
CA ASN A 177 11.61 10.18 20.18
C ASN A 177 11.45 9.82 18.69
N VAL A 178 11.71 8.57 18.29
CA VAL A 178 11.54 8.11 16.91
C VAL A 178 10.44 7.07 16.83
N ARG A 179 9.51 7.24 15.91
CA ARG A 179 8.51 6.23 15.53
C ARG A 179 8.53 6.06 14.03
N MET A 180 8.14 4.88 13.58
CA MET A 180 8.11 4.57 12.17
C MET A 180 6.72 4.09 11.78
N VAL A 181 6.26 4.53 10.62
CA VAL A 181 5.08 4.00 9.96
C VAL A 181 5.53 3.48 8.60
N LEU A 182 5.52 2.17 8.45
CA LEU A 182 5.99 1.47 7.27
C LEU A 182 4.79 1.06 6.42
N ALA A 183 4.94 1.04 5.11
CA ALA A 183 3.92 0.50 4.22
C ALA A 183 4.54 -0.10 2.95
N GLY A 184 3.74 -0.90 2.24
CA GLY A 184 4.09 -1.42 0.94
C GLY A 184 2.89 -1.99 0.20
N SER A 185 2.97 -2.02 -1.11
CA SER A 185 2.00 -2.67 -1.99
C SER A 185 2.30 -4.17 -2.19
N ILE A 186 3.49 -4.59 -1.79
CA ILE A 186 3.94 -5.98 -1.74
C ILE A 186 3.98 -6.39 -0.27
N GLY A 187 3.64 -7.65 0.01
CA GLY A 187 3.75 -8.18 1.35
C GLY A 187 5.22 -8.24 1.82
N PHE A 188 5.47 -7.83 3.04
CA PHE A 188 6.81 -7.94 3.66
C PHE A 188 7.31 -9.38 3.72
N HIS A 189 6.42 -10.36 3.65
CA HIS A 189 6.79 -11.78 3.65
C HIS A 189 7.65 -12.18 2.45
N HIS A 190 7.57 -11.47 1.31
CA HIS A 190 8.47 -11.71 0.17
C HIS A 190 9.94 -11.36 0.48
N LEU A 191 10.16 -10.48 1.46
CA LEU A 191 11.49 -10.21 1.98
C LEU A 191 11.92 -11.22 3.05
N LEU A 192 10.93 -11.93 3.65
CA LEU A 192 11.15 -12.84 4.77
C LEU A 192 11.48 -14.27 4.35
N ASP A 193 11.25 -14.62 3.08
CA ASP A 193 11.47 -15.97 2.56
C ASP A 193 12.96 -16.33 2.59
N GLY A 194 13.37 -17.00 3.67
CA GLY A 194 14.71 -17.54 3.88
C GLY A 194 15.61 -16.73 4.81
N ASP A 195 15.31 -15.48 5.16
CA ASP A 195 16.18 -14.66 6.01
C ASP A 195 15.58 -14.40 7.40
N ALA A 196 16.16 -15.07 8.42
CA ALA A 196 15.77 -14.90 9.81
C ALA A 196 16.07 -13.48 10.34
N GLU A 197 17.08 -12.79 9.80
CA GLU A 197 17.46 -11.45 10.22
C GLU A 197 16.44 -10.41 9.76
N ILE A 198 15.97 -10.53 8.53
CA ILE A 198 14.89 -9.67 8.01
C ILE A 198 13.61 -9.86 8.82
N ARG A 199 13.25 -11.13 9.11
CA ARG A 199 12.07 -11.45 9.95
C ARG A 199 12.19 -10.82 11.34
N ALA A 200 13.36 -10.93 11.96
CA ALA A 200 13.63 -10.33 13.25
C ALA A 200 13.53 -8.79 13.19
N ALA A 201 13.90 -8.18 12.07
CA ALA A 201 13.95 -6.73 11.93
C ALA A 201 12.57 -6.04 11.93
N ILE A 202 11.47 -6.76 11.73
CA ILE A 202 10.11 -6.20 11.69
C ILE A 202 9.13 -6.82 12.71
N ASN A 203 9.58 -7.73 13.57
CA ASN A 203 8.71 -8.45 14.49
C ASN A 203 8.13 -7.59 15.63
N ASP A 204 8.71 -6.42 15.87
CA ASP A 204 8.28 -5.43 16.88
C ASP A 204 7.28 -4.40 16.34
N VAL A 205 6.96 -4.45 15.04
CA VAL A 205 6.10 -3.47 14.37
C VAL A 205 4.65 -3.94 14.39
N LEU A 206 3.73 -3.09 14.85
CA LEU A 206 2.30 -3.43 14.93
C LEU A 206 1.65 -3.37 13.55
N PRO A 207 0.99 -4.44 13.08
CA PRO A 207 0.23 -4.40 11.85
C PRO A 207 -1.06 -3.59 12.02
N VAL A 208 -1.31 -2.67 11.10
CA VAL A 208 -2.57 -1.91 10.97
C VAL A 208 -3.16 -2.25 9.60
N PRO A 209 -4.21 -3.07 9.53
CA PRO A 209 -4.81 -3.44 8.26
C PRO A 209 -5.69 -2.31 7.73
N ILE A 210 -5.60 -2.04 6.42
CA ILE A 210 -6.51 -1.13 5.72
C ILE A 210 -7.23 -1.88 4.60
N GLY A 211 -8.55 -1.91 4.68
CA GLY A 211 -9.45 -2.51 3.69
C GLY A 211 -10.16 -1.50 2.80
N PRO A 212 -11.14 -1.94 2.01
CA PRO A 212 -12.08 -1.07 1.30
C PRO A 212 -12.74 -0.06 2.25
N LEU A 213 -13.32 0.98 1.71
CA LEU A 213 -14.19 1.86 2.48
C LEU A 213 -15.43 1.08 2.96
N ASP A 214 -15.87 1.37 4.18
CA ASP A 214 -17.17 0.88 4.60
C ASP A 214 -18.28 1.42 3.65
N PRO A 215 -19.46 0.77 3.62
CA PRO A 215 -20.50 1.14 2.66
C PRO A 215 -20.94 2.62 2.76
N GLU A 216 -20.95 3.22 3.95
CA GLU A 216 -21.34 4.63 4.08
C GLU A 216 -20.24 5.57 3.60
N ALA A 217 -18.99 5.28 3.92
CA ALA A 217 -17.85 6.04 3.43
C ALA A 217 -17.72 5.95 1.89
N ALA A 218 -17.97 4.77 1.29
CA ALA A 218 -17.98 4.60 -0.16
C ALA A 218 -19.09 5.43 -0.81
N ARG A 219 -20.31 5.42 -0.24
CA ARG A 219 -21.43 6.28 -0.69
C ARG A 219 -21.10 7.77 -0.51
N SER A 220 -20.50 8.14 0.62
CA SER A 220 -20.11 9.52 0.88
C SER A 220 -19.08 10.02 -0.13
N LEU A 221 -18.02 9.25 -0.39
CA LEU A 221 -17.03 9.57 -1.41
C LEU A 221 -17.68 9.70 -2.79
N THR A 222 -18.53 8.76 -3.15
CA THR A 222 -19.27 8.76 -4.43
C THR A 222 -20.11 10.03 -4.61
N ARG A 223 -20.92 10.41 -3.61
CA ARG A 223 -21.72 11.65 -3.66
C ARG A 223 -20.87 12.89 -3.81
N ARG A 224 -19.76 12.98 -3.06
CA ARG A 224 -18.84 14.11 -3.12
C ARG A 224 -18.14 14.25 -4.47
N LEU A 225 -17.76 13.14 -5.10
CA LEU A 225 -17.16 13.13 -6.45
C LEU A 225 -18.21 13.48 -7.52
N LEU A 226 -19.42 12.94 -7.42
CA LEU A 226 -20.51 13.31 -8.33
C LEU A 226 -20.87 14.78 -8.25
N ALA A 227 -20.91 15.36 -7.04
CA ALA A 227 -21.04 16.80 -6.85
C ALA A 227 -19.89 17.59 -7.48
N GLY A 228 -18.65 17.06 -7.40
CA GLY A 228 -17.45 17.64 -8.03
C GLY A 228 -17.53 17.74 -9.55
N ILE A 229 -18.28 16.85 -10.19
CA ILE A 229 -18.57 16.90 -11.64
C ILE A 229 -19.92 17.56 -11.95
N GLY A 230 -20.54 18.25 -10.98
CA GLY A 230 -21.78 19.02 -11.14
C GLY A 230 -23.05 18.18 -11.14
N VAL A 231 -23.07 17.05 -10.43
CA VAL A 231 -24.26 16.23 -10.14
C VAL A 231 -24.56 16.35 -8.64
N ASP A 232 -25.24 17.46 -8.27
CA ASP A 232 -25.44 17.81 -6.85
C ASP A 232 -26.45 16.94 -6.12
N ALA A 233 -27.42 16.35 -6.84
CA ALA A 233 -28.46 15.49 -6.29
C ALA A 233 -28.51 14.15 -7.05
N PRO A 234 -27.49 13.29 -6.95
CA PRO A 234 -27.49 12.01 -7.64
C PRO A 234 -28.58 11.10 -7.09
N ALA A 235 -29.25 10.34 -7.99
CA ALA A 235 -30.19 9.31 -7.59
C ALA A 235 -29.50 8.26 -6.68
N THR A 236 -30.19 7.83 -5.63
CA THR A 236 -29.65 6.83 -4.69
C THR A 236 -29.18 5.57 -5.43
N ALA A 237 -29.94 5.11 -6.43
CA ALA A 237 -29.58 3.95 -7.25
C ALA A 237 -28.23 4.10 -7.97
N VAL A 238 -27.86 5.32 -8.40
CA VAL A 238 -26.55 5.60 -9.03
C VAL A 238 -25.44 5.50 -7.99
N VAL A 239 -25.64 6.09 -6.80
CA VAL A 239 -24.66 6.06 -5.71
C VAL A 239 -24.39 4.62 -5.27
N GLU A 240 -25.44 3.83 -5.08
CA GLU A 240 -25.33 2.41 -4.71
C GLU A 240 -24.67 1.60 -5.83
N ALA A 241 -25.02 1.84 -7.10
CA ALA A 241 -24.40 1.15 -8.23
C ALA A 241 -22.90 1.42 -8.30
N ILE A 242 -22.44 2.65 -8.08
CA ILE A 242 -21.02 3.00 -8.08
C ILE A 242 -20.30 2.35 -6.90
N ALA A 243 -20.82 2.47 -5.68
CA ALA A 243 -20.21 1.90 -4.48
C ALA A 243 -20.08 0.37 -4.59
N SER A 244 -21.12 -0.31 -5.07
CA SER A 244 -21.13 -1.76 -5.28
C SER A 244 -20.21 -2.18 -6.44
N ALA A 245 -20.23 -1.46 -7.58
CA ALA A 245 -19.41 -1.78 -8.75
C ALA A 245 -17.89 -1.71 -8.50
N THR A 246 -17.49 -1.05 -7.42
CA THR A 246 -16.07 -0.76 -7.07
C THR A 246 -15.61 -1.43 -5.79
N ASP A 247 -16.47 -2.25 -5.16
CA ASP A 247 -16.23 -2.89 -3.86
C ASP A 247 -15.74 -1.90 -2.78
N GLY A 248 -16.13 -0.63 -2.86
CA GLY A 248 -15.70 0.43 -1.95
C GLY A 248 -14.21 0.81 -2.06
N VAL A 249 -13.51 0.41 -3.11
CA VAL A 249 -12.10 0.77 -3.33
C VAL A 249 -12.01 2.20 -3.85
N PRO A 250 -11.37 3.14 -3.12
CA PRO A 250 -11.36 4.56 -3.50
C PRO A 250 -10.86 4.81 -4.92
N PHE A 251 -9.79 4.14 -5.32
CA PHE A 251 -9.21 4.27 -6.65
C PHE A 251 -10.23 3.95 -7.76
N TYR A 252 -10.98 2.85 -7.61
CA TYR A 252 -11.98 2.47 -8.61
C TYR A 252 -13.18 3.41 -8.60
N ILE A 253 -13.57 3.95 -7.43
CA ILE A 253 -14.63 4.96 -7.34
C ILE A 253 -14.24 6.21 -8.15
N HIS A 254 -13.02 6.74 -7.95
CA HIS A 254 -12.51 7.89 -8.71
C HIS A 254 -12.48 7.62 -10.21
N HIS A 255 -11.97 6.45 -10.62
CA HIS A 255 -11.90 6.07 -12.04
C HIS A 255 -13.26 5.91 -12.68
N LEU A 256 -14.22 5.30 -11.97
CA LEU A 256 -15.57 5.12 -12.47
C LEU A 256 -16.25 6.47 -12.65
N VAL A 257 -16.18 7.37 -11.65
CA VAL A 257 -16.78 8.71 -11.75
C VAL A 257 -16.11 9.53 -12.86
N ALA A 258 -14.79 9.41 -13.06
CA ALA A 258 -14.09 10.07 -14.19
C ALA A 258 -14.59 9.59 -15.56
N ASN A 259 -14.90 8.31 -15.70
CA ASN A 259 -15.47 7.79 -16.94
C ASN A 259 -16.94 8.23 -17.14
N LEU A 260 -17.72 8.31 -16.05
CA LEU A 260 -19.09 8.84 -16.11
C LEU A 260 -19.12 10.34 -16.49
N GLU A 261 -18.13 11.13 -16.01
CA GLU A 261 -17.99 12.52 -16.40
C GLU A 261 -17.81 12.68 -17.91
N ARG A 262 -16.98 11.86 -18.54
CA ARG A 262 -16.75 11.88 -20.01
C ARG A 262 -17.99 11.53 -20.81
N ARG A 263 -18.91 10.73 -20.25
CA ARG A 263 -20.17 10.28 -20.86
C ARG A 263 -21.40 11.02 -20.29
N ARG A 264 -21.20 12.16 -19.67
CA ARG A 264 -22.25 12.91 -18.94
C ARG A 264 -23.45 13.28 -19.84
N SER A 265 -23.23 13.53 -21.13
CA SER A 265 -24.30 13.83 -22.11
C SER A 265 -25.31 12.69 -22.28
N GLU A 266 -24.97 11.47 -21.93
CA GLU A 266 -25.86 10.30 -22.02
C GLU A 266 -26.79 10.19 -20.79
N GLY A 267 -26.58 11.02 -19.77
CA GLY A 267 -27.27 10.93 -18.48
C GLY A 267 -26.64 9.85 -17.57
N ILE A 268 -26.35 10.22 -16.31
CA ILE A 268 -25.73 9.30 -15.36
C ILE A 268 -26.80 8.42 -14.73
N THR A 269 -26.85 7.15 -15.13
CA THR A 269 -27.77 6.12 -14.67
C THR A 269 -27.04 4.90 -14.12
N ALA A 270 -27.73 4.05 -13.37
CA ALA A 270 -27.17 2.77 -12.91
C ALA A 270 -26.79 1.85 -14.09
N GLY A 271 -27.52 1.94 -15.21
CA GLY A 271 -27.18 1.22 -16.46
C GLY A 271 -25.84 1.68 -17.03
N LEU A 272 -25.61 3.00 -17.11
CA LEU A 272 -24.33 3.55 -17.56
C LEU A 272 -23.17 3.14 -16.63
N VAL A 273 -23.40 3.08 -15.30
CA VAL A 273 -22.42 2.56 -14.34
C VAL A 273 -22.03 1.13 -14.67
N ALA A 274 -23.01 0.26 -14.96
CA ALA A 274 -22.75 -1.13 -15.32
C ALA A 274 -21.96 -1.24 -16.64
N GLU A 275 -22.29 -0.45 -17.65
CA GLU A 275 -21.52 -0.41 -18.91
C GLU A 275 -20.07 0.02 -18.70
N VAL A 276 -19.84 1.10 -17.95
CA VAL A 276 -18.47 1.59 -17.65
C VAL A 276 -17.68 0.53 -16.91
N ARG A 277 -18.30 -0.17 -15.94
CA ARG A 277 -17.67 -1.29 -15.25
C ARG A 277 -17.30 -2.42 -16.21
N GLN A 278 -18.19 -2.81 -17.12
CA GLN A 278 -17.92 -3.84 -18.12
C GLN A 278 -16.75 -3.45 -19.03
N LEU A 279 -16.74 -2.22 -19.51
CA LEU A 279 -15.62 -1.71 -20.32
C LEU A 279 -14.30 -1.73 -19.56
N ALA A 280 -14.30 -1.41 -18.26
CA ALA A 280 -13.09 -1.46 -17.43
C ALA A 280 -12.58 -2.89 -17.21
N LEU A 281 -13.49 -3.89 -17.07
CA LEU A 281 -13.12 -5.29 -16.85
C LEU A 281 -12.68 -6.00 -18.14
N TYR A 282 -13.35 -5.70 -19.26
CA TYR A 282 -13.21 -6.45 -20.52
C TYR A 282 -12.50 -5.67 -21.63
N GLY A 283 -12.34 -4.35 -21.46
CA GLY A 283 -11.69 -3.49 -22.46
C GLY A 283 -10.19 -3.75 -22.59
N PRO A 284 -9.61 -3.45 -23.76
CA PRO A 284 -8.18 -3.66 -24.02
C PRO A 284 -7.28 -2.72 -23.19
N ASP A 285 -7.78 -1.53 -22.85
CA ASP A 285 -6.98 -0.45 -22.27
C ASP A 285 -6.69 -0.62 -20.76
N ASP A 286 -7.37 -1.58 -20.11
CA ASP A 286 -7.23 -1.87 -18.66
C ASP A 286 -7.12 -0.59 -17.78
N PRO A 287 -8.11 0.33 -17.85
CA PRO A 287 -8.00 1.63 -17.17
C PRO A 287 -7.94 1.49 -15.65
N TRP A 288 -8.37 0.37 -15.10
CA TRP A 288 -8.28 0.04 -13.68
C TRP A 288 -7.02 -0.75 -13.33
N GLN A 289 -6.19 -1.07 -14.35
CA GLN A 289 -4.93 -1.82 -14.24
C GLN A 289 -5.12 -3.15 -13.46
N LEU A 290 -6.19 -3.86 -13.73
CA LEU A 290 -6.51 -5.12 -13.07
C LEU A 290 -5.65 -6.30 -13.56
N ARG A 291 -5.10 -6.21 -14.80
CA ARG A 291 -4.13 -7.18 -15.33
C ARG A 291 -2.85 -7.26 -14.52
N HIS A 292 -2.55 -6.20 -13.78
CA HIS A 292 -1.39 -6.16 -12.91
C HIS A 292 -1.42 -7.27 -11.83
N TYR A 293 -2.60 -7.70 -11.38
CA TYR A 293 -2.71 -8.81 -10.43
C TYR A 293 -2.14 -10.12 -10.99
N GLU A 294 -2.37 -10.43 -12.27
CA GLU A 294 -1.78 -11.60 -12.90
C GLU A 294 -0.27 -11.43 -13.14
N GLN A 295 0.15 -10.28 -13.64
CA GLN A 295 1.56 -9.99 -13.95
C GLN A 295 2.48 -10.13 -12.72
N ARG A 296 2.03 -9.67 -11.58
CA ARG A 296 2.79 -9.75 -10.32
C ARG A 296 3.05 -11.17 -9.83
N LEU A 297 2.18 -12.13 -10.17
CA LEU A 297 2.39 -13.52 -9.75
C LEU A 297 3.68 -14.10 -10.30
N ALA A 298 4.03 -13.78 -11.55
CA ALA A 298 5.29 -14.24 -12.15
C ALA A 298 6.51 -13.66 -11.42
N GLU A 299 6.41 -12.42 -10.97
CA GLU A 299 7.48 -11.73 -10.25
C GLU A 299 7.68 -12.28 -8.83
N TYR A 300 6.57 -12.56 -8.10
CA TYR A 300 6.65 -12.87 -6.67
C TYR A 300 6.59 -14.36 -6.33
N PHE A 301 6.03 -15.20 -7.21
CA PHE A 301 5.90 -16.62 -6.96
C PHE A 301 6.96 -17.47 -7.68
N GLY A 302 7.71 -16.89 -8.63
CA GLY A 302 8.82 -17.54 -9.33
C GLY A 302 8.44 -18.93 -9.88
N PRO A 303 9.14 -20.01 -9.46
CA PRO A 303 8.83 -21.37 -9.92
C PRO A 303 7.42 -21.83 -9.61
N ASN A 304 6.80 -21.29 -8.54
CA ASN A 304 5.47 -21.66 -8.08
C ASN A 304 4.34 -20.85 -8.76
N THR A 305 4.66 -19.97 -9.74
CA THR A 305 3.68 -19.12 -10.42
C THR A 305 2.51 -19.93 -11.01
N ARG A 306 2.81 -21.05 -11.69
CA ARG A 306 1.76 -21.89 -12.29
C ARG A 306 0.81 -22.48 -11.26
N GLN A 307 1.33 -22.89 -10.10
CA GLN A 307 0.53 -23.42 -9.00
C GLN A 307 -0.31 -22.35 -8.33
N ALA A 308 0.24 -21.14 -8.13
CA ALA A 308 -0.51 -19.99 -7.63
C ALA A 308 -1.64 -19.57 -8.58
N LEU A 309 -1.38 -19.54 -9.90
CA LEU A 309 -2.39 -19.32 -10.93
C LEU A 309 -3.51 -20.37 -10.84
N ALA A 310 -3.17 -21.67 -10.74
CA ALA A 310 -4.15 -22.75 -10.65
C ALA A 310 -5.05 -22.62 -9.40
N ILE A 311 -4.49 -22.20 -8.26
CA ILE A 311 -5.26 -21.93 -7.04
C ILE A 311 -6.26 -20.78 -7.27
N LEU A 312 -5.79 -19.66 -7.84
CA LEU A 312 -6.65 -18.51 -8.11
C LEU A 312 -7.72 -18.81 -9.17
N ASP A 313 -7.36 -19.54 -10.23
CA ASP A 313 -8.31 -19.98 -11.26
C ASP A 313 -9.40 -20.90 -10.66
N ALA A 314 -9.00 -21.85 -9.78
CA ALA A 314 -9.96 -22.71 -9.10
C ALA A 314 -10.94 -21.90 -8.24
N ILE A 315 -10.45 -20.95 -7.45
CA ILE A 315 -11.27 -20.11 -6.58
C ILE A 315 -12.14 -19.15 -7.43
N ALA A 316 -11.59 -18.58 -8.51
CA ALA A 316 -12.33 -17.69 -9.41
C ALA A 316 -13.48 -18.42 -10.13
N SER A 317 -13.41 -19.74 -10.31
CA SER A 317 -14.46 -20.52 -11.01
C SER A 317 -15.78 -20.59 -10.25
N VAL A 318 -15.82 -20.20 -8.98
CA VAL A 318 -17.00 -20.23 -8.10
C VAL A 318 -17.23 -18.86 -7.45
N ASP A 319 -18.47 -18.59 -7.03
CA ASP A 319 -18.79 -17.30 -6.40
C ASP A 319 -18.44 -17.29 -4.90
N ASP A 320 -18.66 -18.41 -4.23
CA ASP A 320 -18.57 -18.51 -2.78
C ASP A 320 -17.20 -18.93 -2.24
N GLY A 321 -16.19 -19.00 -3.14
CA GLY A 321 -14.88 -19.51 -2.76
C GLY A 321 -14.85 -21.01 -2.52
N LEU A 322 -13.70 -21.55 -2.10
CA LEU A 322 -13.48 -22.97 -1.89
C LEU A 322 -12.67 -23.22 -0.61
N THR A 323 -12.94 -24.34 0.07
CA THR A 323 -12.00 -24.84 1.07
C THR A 323 -10.69 -25.26 0.40
N LEU A 324 -9.59 -25.37 1.16
CA LEU A 324 -8.32 -25.82 0.60
C LEU A 324 -8.43 -27.21 -0.07
N ALA A 325 -9.23 -28.11 0.52
CA ALA A 325 -9.50 -29.42 -0.06
C ALA A 325 -10.26 -29.28 -1.40
N GLY A 326 -11.26 -28.39 -1.45
CA GLY A 326 -12.00 -28.09 -2.68
C GLY A 326 -11.13 -27.48 -3.78
N VAL A 327 -10.16 -26.62 -3.43
CA VAL A 327 -9.17 -26.10 -4.37
C VAL A 327 -8.34 -27.24 -4.97
N LEU A 328 -7.80 -28.14 -4.12
CA LEU A 328 -6.99 -29.27 -4.58
C LEU A 328 -7.78 -30.22 -5.48
N ASP A 329 -9.02 -30.52 -5.11
CA ASP A 329 -9.89 -31.37 -5.93
C ASP A 329 -10.15 -30.72 -7.29
N ARG A 330 -10.48 -29.43 -7.30
CA ARG A 330 -10.74 -28.70 -8.54
C ARG A 330 -9.50 -28.65 -9.44
N VAL A 331 -8.32 -28.39 -8.88
CA VAL A 331 -7.06 -28.37 -9.65
C VAL A 331 -6.73 -29.74 -10.24
N ARG A 332 -7.08 -30.84 -9.54
CA ARG A 332 -6.84 -32.21 -10.02
C ARG A 332 -7.83 -32.66 -11.09
N THR A 333 -9.07 -32.19 -11.03
CA THR A 333 -10.16 -32.65 -11.89
C THR A 333 -10.33 -31.81 -13.14
N ASP A 334 -9.96 -30.53 -13.12
CA ASP A 334 -10.07 -29.63 -14.29
C ASP A 334 -8.73 -29.57 -15.02
N ALA A 335 -8.63 -30.25 -16.16
CA ALA A 335 -7.42 -30.30 -16.98
C ALA A 335 -6.93 -28.92 -17.47
N ARG A 336 -7.80 -27.90 -17.48
CA ARG A 336 -7.43 -26.51 -17.82
C ARG A 336 -6.67 -25.83 -16.69
N LEU A 337 -6.88 -26.28 -15.45
CA LEU A 337 -6.26 -25.72 -14.25
C LEU A 337 -5.04 -26.51 -13.80
N ALA A 338 -4.90 -27.77 -14.23
CA ALA A 338 -3.85 -28.67 -13.78
C ALA A 338 -2.45 -28.08 -14.04
N PRO A 339 -1.66 -27.80 -13.01
CA PRO A 339 -0.26 -27.42 -13.17
C PRO A 339 0.51 -28.61 -13.74
N THR A 340 1.61 -28.36 -14.47
CA THR A 340 2.50 -29.40 -15.01
C THR A 340 3.11 -30.26 -13.90
N ASP A 341 3.26 -29.71 -12.69
CA ASP A 341 3.81 -30.40 -11.52
C ASP A 341 2.70 -30.70 -10.49
N PRO A 342 2.68 -31.92 -9.91
CA PRO A 342 1.72 -32.27 -8.87
C PRO A 342 1.82 -31.33 -7.66
N MET A 343 0.70 -30.79 -7.22
CA MET A 343 0.64 -29.94 -6.04
C MET A 343 0.29 -30.75 -4.80
N SER A 344 1.21 -30.80 -3.83
CA SER A 344 0.93 -31.41 -2.52
C SER A 344 0.00 -30.52 -1.68
N THR A 345 -0.64 -31.09 -0.67
CA THR A 345 -1.47 -30.32 0.28
C THR A 345 -0.66 -29.26 1.01
N ASP A 346 0.58 -29.54 1.37
CA ASP A 346 1.43 -28.58 2.07
C ASP A 346 1.88 -27.46 1.16
N THR A 347 2.21 -27.75 -0.11
CA THR A 347 2.50 -26.74 -1.12
C THR A 347 1.29 -25.85 -1.35
N ALA A 348 0.10 -26.42 -1.50
CA ALA A 348 -1.14 -25.65 -1.69
C ALA A 348 -1.44 -24.75 -0.49
N ARG A 349 -1.24 -25.26 0.74
CA ARG A 349 -1.42 -24.47 1.96
C ARG A 349 -0.45 -23.30 2.01
N GLY A 350 0.84 -23.53 1.78
CA GLY A 350 1.86 -22.50 1.78
C GLY A 350 1.59 -21.41 0.73
N LEU A 351 1.17 -21.81 -0.48
CA LEU A 351 0.82 -20.87 -1.54
C LEU A 351 -0.46 -20.08 -1.23
N ALA A 352 -1.49 -20.75 -0.68
CA ALA A 352 -2.71 -20.08 -0.26
C ALA A 352 -2.45 -19.04 0.84
N ASP A 353 -1.59 -19.37 1.82
CA ASP A 353 -1.20 -18.44 2.87
C ASP A 353 -0.41 -17.24 2.29
N ARG A 354 0.49 -17.44 1.34
CA ARG A 354 1.18 -16.35 0.64
C ARG A 354 0.20 -15.48 -0.15
N LEU A 355 -0.73 -16.08 -0.90
CA LEU A 355 -1.78 -15.36 -1.63
C LEU A 355 -2.70 -14.54 -0.69
N ARG A 356 -2.90 -15.01 0.54
CA ARG A 356 -3.62 -14.25 1.58
C ARG A 356 -2.79 -13.07 2.10
N LEU A 357 -1.51 -13.28 2.36
CA LEU A 357 -0.60 -12.22 2.79
C LEU A 357 -0.41 -11.14 1.72
N ASP A 358 -0.55 -11.50 0.43
CA ASP A 358 -0.55 -10.58 -0.70
C ASP A 358 -1.93 -9.99 -1.01
N HIS A 359 -2.90 -10.27 -0.15
CA HIS A 359 -4.27 -9.77 -0.27
C HIS A 359 -5.04 -10.22 -1.54
N TYR A 360 -4.60 -11.25 -2.26
CA TYR A 360 -5.42 -11.86 -3.31
C TYR A 360 -6.62 -12.59 -2.72
N LEU A 361 -6.37 -13.32 -1.64
CA LEU A 361 -7.34 -14.17 -0.98
C LEU A 361 -7.59 -13.75 0.46
N THR A 362 -8.79 -14.01 0.91
CA THR A 362 -9.17 -14.01 2.32
C THR A 362 -9.70 -15.39 2.72
N LEU A 363 -9.53 -15.75 3.99
CA LEU A 363 -10.15 -16.93 4.57
C LEU A 363 -11.40 -16.50 5.32
N ARG A 364 -12.57 -16.98 4.91
CA ARG A 364 -13.81 -16.73 5.64
C ARG A 364 -13.85 -17.58 6.91
N PRO A 365 -14.04 -17.01 8.09
CA PRO A 365 -13.95 -17.75 9.36
C PRO A 365 -15.11 -18.74 9.54
N ASP A 366 -16.27 -18.47 8.94
CA ASP A 366 -17.50 -19.24 9.16
C ASP A 366 -17.48 -20.62 8.49
N ASP A 367 -16.85 -20.72 7.31
CA ASP A 367 -16.86 -21.92 6.47
C ASP A 367 -15.44 -22.36 6.02
N LEU A 368 -14.41 -21.64 6.43
CA LEU A 368 -13.01 -21.86 6.05
C LEU A 368 -12.79 -21.82 4.52
N HIS A 369 -13.62 -21.10 3.78
CA HIS A 369 -13.44 -20.90 2.36
C HIS A 369 -12.41 -19.82 2.06
N LEU A 370 -11.52 -20.13 1.14
CA LEU A 370 -10.65 -19.17 0.47
C LEU A 370 -11.47 -18.47 -0.62
N ALA A 371 -11.54 -17.17 -0.57
CA ALA A 371 -12.24 -16.34 -1.57
C ALA A 371 -11.35 -15.17 -1.98
N PHE A 372 -11.57 -14.57 -3.14
CA PHE A 372 -10.91 -13.31 -3.47
C PHE A 372 -11.26 -12.23 -2.45
N THR A 373 -10.25 -11.49 -2.00
CA THR A 373 -10.43 -10.40 -1.04
C THR A 373 -11.36 -9.33 -1.58
N LEU A 374 -11.25 -9.03 -2.88
CA LEU A 374 -12.12 -8.10 -3.60
C LEU A 374 -12.87 -8.82 -4.73
N PRO A 375 -14.21 -8.81 -4.74
CA PRO A 375 -15.02 -9.36 -5.83
C PRO A 375 -14.66 -8.77 -7.20
N ILE A 376 -14.32 -7.49 -7.28
CA ILE A 376 -13.90 -6.85 -8.53
C ILE A 376 -12.62 -7.47 -9.11
N VAL A 377 -11.67 -7.88 -8.26
CA VAL A 377 -10.45 -8.56 -8.69
C VAL A 377 -10.79 -9.97 -9.20
N ARG A 378 -11.70 -10.69 -8.54
CA ARG A 378 -12.23 -11.98 -9.04
C ARG A 378 -12.87 -11.84 -10.42
N ASP A 379 -13.72 -10.83 -10.58
CA ASP A 379 -14.44 -10.63 -11.85
C ASP A 379 -13.47 -10.24 -12.97
N ALA A 380 -12.46 -9.43 -12.69
CA ALA A 380 -11.38 -9.15 -13.61
C ALA A 380 -10.55 -10.39 -13.93
N TRP A 381 -10.26 -11.21 -12.93
CA TRP A 381 -9.58 -12.49 -13.10
C TRP A 381 -10.33 -13.41 -14.06
N ARG A 382 -11.65 -13.54 -13.87
CA ARG A 382 -12.53 -14.27 -14.79
C ARG A 382 -12.46 -13.70 -16.21
N ALA A 383 -12.51 -12.39 -16.33
CA ALA A 383 -12.43 -11.72 -17.63
C ALA A 383 -11.11 -11.96 -18.36
N LEU A 384 -10.00 -12.13 -17.63
CA LEU A 384 -8.69 -12.39 -18.20
C LEU A 384 -8.45 -13.87 -18.54
N ARG A 385 -8.89 -14.77 -17.64
CA ARG A 385 -8.49 -16.18 -17.66
C ARG A 385 -9.50 -17.13 -18.28
N PHE A 386 -10.77 -16.75 -18.32
CA PHE A 386 -11.86 -17.64 -18.76
C PHE A 386 -12.58 -17.15 -20.04
N ARG A 387 -11.88 -16.35 -20.83
CA ARG A 387 -12.35 -15.94 -22.17
C ARG A 387 -12.25 -17.07 -23.19
#